data_7eb5c785c4e2d215023d728924d2fe25
#
_entry.id   7eb5c785c4e2d215023d728924d2fe25
#
_cell.length_a   1.000
_cell.length_b   1.000
_cell.length_c   1.000
_cell.angle_alpha   90.00
_cell.angle_beta   90.00
_cell.angle_gamma   90.00
#
_symmetry.space_group_name_H-M   'P 1'
#
loop_
_entity.id
_entity.type
_entity.pdbx_description
1 polymer ?
#
loop_
_entity_poly.entity_id
_entity_poly.type
_entity_poly.pdbx_seq_one_letter_code
_entity_poly.pdbx_strand_id
1 'polypeptide(L)'
;DYVKETYNHVILDNIEADDVMGILATQDPDKYLIVSDDKDMMTIPNARLWKNGEVVHVTKTEAYEHFITQALKGDPTDGYYGVKGVGEVSARKLIEKHRGTPESLWQGVLKAYKGDEELAILNARMARILTDDLWDGDKPILWEPPIKEEVS
;
A
#
# COMPACT_ATOMS: atom_id res chain seq x y z
N ASP A 1 14.60 21.69 -17.56
CA ASP A 1 15.10 20.86 -16.46
C ASP A 1 15.95 19.71 -17.03
N TYR A 2 17.22 19.62 -16.58
CA TYR A 2 18.21 18.66 -17.05
C TYR A 2 17.70 17.20 -17.04
N VAL A 3 16.96 16.78 -16.00
CA VAL A 3 16.43 15.42 -15.90
C VAL A 3 15.42 15.13 -17.00
N LYS A 4 14.51 16.06 -17.27
CA LYS A 4 13.52 15.93 -18.34
C LYS A 4 14.12 15.88 -19.72
N GLU A 5 15.21 16.63 -19.94
CA GLU A 5 15.90 16.71 -21.23
C GLU A 5 16.82 15.52 -21.48
N THR A 6 17.35 14.90 -20.42
CA THR A 6 18.39 13.87 -20.51
C THR A 6 17.84 12.45 -20.41
N TYR A 7 16.78 12.23 -19.64
CA TYR A 7 16.26 10.91 -19.33
C TYR A 7 14.80 10.75 -19.73
N ASN A 8 14.41 9.53 -20.01
CA ASN A 8 13.00 9.20 -20.13
C ASN A 8 12.31 9.42 -18.80
N HIS A 9 11.20 10.11 -18.80
CA HIS A 9 10.48 10.45 -17.59
C HIS A 9 8.97 10.31 -17.78
N VAL A 10 8.29 10.06 -16.66
CA VAL A 10 6.82 10.11 -16.56
C VAL A 10 6.46 11.04 -15.41
N ILE A 11 5.62 12.01 -15.71
CA ILE A 11 5.08 12.94 -14.71
C ILE A 11 3.57 12.91 -14.85
N LEU A 12 2.88 12.67 -13.73
CA LEU A 12 1.44 12.78 -13.64
C LEU A 12 1.11 13.93 -12.69
N ASP A 13 0.20 14.79 -13.09
CA ASP A 13 -0.14 15.97 -12.31
C ASP A 13 -0.85 15.60 -11.01
N ASN A 14 -0.48 16.30 -9.93
CA ASN A 14 -1.11 16.19 -8.60
C ASN A 14 -0.98 14.84 -7.91
N ILE A 15 -0.06 13.98 -8.33
CA ILE A 15 0.28 12.76 -7.60
C ILE A 15 1.80 12.65 -7.38
N GLU A 16 2.18 11.91 -6.33
CA GLU A 16 3.57 11.73 -5.94
C GLU A 16 4.28 10.72 -6.83
N ALA A 17 5.62 10.73 -6.81
CA ALA A 17 6.44 9.79 -7.57
C ALA A 17 6.17 8.32 -7.19
N ASP A 18 5.92 8.05 -5.92
CA ASP A 18 5.60 6.71 -5.42
C ASP A 18 4.31 6.18 -6.03
N ASP A 19 3.30 7.04 -6.17
CA ASP A 19 2.03 6.71 -6.81
C ASP A 19 2.20 6.44 -8.30
N VAL A 20 3.05 7.21 -8.98
CA VAL A 20 3.39 6.93 -10.39
C VAL A 20 4.04 5.56 -10.52
N MET A 21 4.99 5.22 -9.64
CA MET A 21 5.62 3.89 -9.63
C MET A 21 4.59 2.78 -9.37
N GLY A 22 3.68 2.99 -8.43
CA GLY A 22 2.62 2.03 -8.12
C GLY A 22 1.67 1.79 -9.30
N ILE A 23 1.25 2.86 -9.97
CA ILE A 23 0.38 2.78 -11.14
C ILE A 23 1.07 2.02 -12.28
N LEU A 24 2.29 2.40 -12.64
CA LEU A 24 3.04 1.75 -13.72
C LEU A 24 3.35 0.28 -13.42
N ALA A 25 3.81 -0.02 -12.21
CA ALA A 25 4.17 -1.38 -11.82
C ALA A 25 2.97 -2.33 -11.77
N THR A 26 1.78 -1.83 -11.44
CA THR A 26 0.55 -2.64 -11.44
C THR A 26 -0.13 -2.71 -12.79
N GLN A 27 0.09 -1.71 -13.64
CA GLN A 27 -0.41 -1.70 -15.01
C GLN A 27 0.27 -2.77 -15.88
N ASP A 28 1.59 -2.91 -15.75
CA ASP A 28 2.37 -3.92 -16.48
C ASP A 28 3.51 -4.44 -15.59
N PRO A 29 3.23 -5.44 -14.71
CA PRO A 29 4.21 -5.94 -13.75
C PRO A 29 5.47 -6.54 -14.40
N ASP A 30 5.36 -7.08 -15.59
CA ASP A 30 6.49 -7.71 -16.28
C ASP A 30 7.42 -6.69 -16.96
N LYS A 31 6.93 -5.48 -17.19
CA LYS A 31 7.68 -4.43 -17.87
C LYS A 31 8.57 -3.61 -16.94
N TYR A 32 8.12 -3.38 -15.70
CA TYR A 32 8.76 -2.43 -14.81
C TYR A 32 9.51 -3.12 -13.65
N LEU A 33 10.70 -2.62 -13.38
CA LEU A 33 11.50 -2.96 -12.19
C LEU A 33 11.69 -1.68 -11.38
N ILE A 34 11.20 -1.68 -10.15
CA ILE A 34 11.35 -0.54 -9.25
C ILE A 34 12.71 -0.60 -8.57
N VAL A 35 13.47 0.47 -8.66
CA VAL A 35 14.74 0.64 -7.93
C VAL A 35 14.51 1.70 -6.85
N SER A 36 14.32 1.26 -5.62
CA SER A 36 14.08 2.12 -4.48
C SER A 36 14.42 1.40 -3.18
N ASP A 37 14.99 2.14 -2.23
CA ASP A 37 15.23 1.65 -0.88
C ASP A 37 14.03 1.87 0.05
N ASP A 38 12.99 2.54 -0.44
CA ASP A 38 11.80 2.82 0.34
C ASP A 38 11.01 1.52 0.60
N LYS A 39 10.82 1.21 1.90
CA LYS A 39 10.04 0.05 2.35
C LYS A 39 8.58 0.08 1.86
N ASP A 40 8.05 1.28 1.59
CA ASP A 40 6.66 1.46 1.18
C ASP A 40 6.39 0.85 -0.20
N MET A 41 7.43 0.66 -1.01
CA MET A 41 7.33 -0.06 -2.28
C MET A 41 6.88 -1.53 -2.12
N MET A 42 7.09 -2.12 -0.94
CA MET A 42 6.61 -3.47 -0.62
C MET A 42 5.08 -3.57 -0.52
N THR A 43 4.36 -2.46 -0.53
CA THR A 43 2.89 -2.43 -0.55
C THR A 43 2.30 -2.51 -1.95
N ILE A 44 3.12 -2.49 -2.99
CA ILE A 44 2.68 -2.54 -4.39
C ILE A 44 2.52 -4.01 -4.82
N PRO A 45 1.28 -4.48 -5.10
CA PRO A 45 1.06 -5.87 -5.47
C PRO A 45 1.73 -6.24 -6.79
N ASN A 46 2.33 -7.41 -6.82
CA ASN A 46 3.07 -7.97 -7.95
C ASN A 46 4.28 -7.15 -8.42
N ALA A 47 4.73 -6.18 -7.64
CA ALA A 47 5.90 -5.37 -7.98
C ALA A 47 7.18 -6.21 -7.98
N ARG A 48 8.06 -5.90 -8.91
CA ARG A 48 9.46 -6.36 -8.89
C ARG A 48 10.33 -5.22 -8.39
N LEU A 49 11.07 -5.51 -7.33
CA LEU A 49 11.93 -4.52 -6.67
C LEU A 49 13.39 -4.94 -6.78
N TRP A 50 14.25 -3.99 -7.09
CA TRP A 50 15.69 -4.19 -6.96
C TRP A 50 16.13 -3.85 -5.54
N LYS A 51 16.57 -4.85 -4.80
CA LYS A 51 17.05 -4.71 -3.42
C LYS A 51 18.34 -5.47 -3.21
N ASN A 52 19.37 -4.79 -2.72
CA ASN A 52 20.63 -5.44 -2.33
C ASN A 52 21.24 -6.34 -3.41
N GLY A 53 21.16 -5.92 -4.68
CA GLY A 53 21.70 -6.68 -5.80
C GLY A 53 20.82 -7.81 -6.33
N GLU A 54 19.59 -7.94 -5.82
CA GLU A 54 18.63 -8.98 -6.20
C GLU A 54 17.28 -8.40 -6.61
N VAL A 55 16.57 -9.12 -7.48
CA VAL A 55 15.18 -8.82 -7.82
C VAL A 55 14.27 -9.55 -6.84
N VAL A 56 13.48 -8.79 -6.10
CA VAL A 56 12.47 -9.29 -5.17
C VAL A 56 11.08 -9.11 -5.81
N HIS A 57 10.33 -10.18 -5.90
CA HIS A 57 8.94 -10.14 -6.35
C HIS A 57 7.99 -10.12 -5.14
N VAL A 58 7.18 -9.07 -5.06
CA VAL A 58 6.18 -8.90 -4.00
C VAL A 58 4.86 -9.51 -4.45
N THR A 59 4.39 -10.55 -3.78
CA THR A 59 3.08 -11.14 -4.08
C THR A 59 1.94 -10.21 -3.63
N LYS A 60 0.74 -10.43 -4.17
CA LYS A 60 -0.46 -9.68 -3.72
C LYS A 60 -0.70 -9.82 -2.22
N THR A 61 -0.54 -11.03 -1.69
CA THR A 61 -0.72 -11.31 -0.25
C THR A 61 0.30 -10.56 0.60
N GLU A 62 1.58 -10.64 0.23
CA GLU A 62 2.65 -9.91 0.92
C GLU A 62 2.44 -8.41 0.87
N ALA A 63 2.09 -7.87 -0.29
CA ALA A 63 1.82 -6.44 -0.45
C ALA A 63 0.66 -5.97 0.42
N TYR A 64 -0.41 -6.75 0.48
CA TYR A 64 -1.57 -6.43 1.32
C TYR A 64 -1.21 -6.48 2.81
N GLU A 65 -0.45 -7.47 3.25
CA GLU A 65 0.02 -7.57 4.64
C GLU A 65 0.93 -6.39 5.02
N HIS A 66 1.83 -5.97 4.14
CA HIS A 66 2.65 -4.77 4.35
C HIS A 66 1.79 -3.50 4.46
N PHE A 67 0.81 -3.35 3.60
CA PHE A 67 -0.14 -2.25 3.63
C PHE A 67 -0.92 -2.21 4.95
N ILE A 68 -1.47 -3.33 5.38
CA ILE A 68 -2.20 -3.44 6.65
C ILE A 68 -1.27 -3.16 7.85
N THR A 69 -0.04 -3.62 7.81
CA THR A 69 0.96 -3.30 8.84
C THR A 69 1.14 -1.79 8.99
N GLN A 70 1.26 -1.08 7.89
CA GLN A 70 1.39 0.38 7.91
C GLN A 70 0.12 1.08 8.42
N ALA A 71 -1.06 0.62 8.01
CA ALA A 71 -2.32 1.16 8.50
C ALA A 71 -2.48 0.99 10.01
N LEU A 72 -1.94 -0.11 10.57
CA LEU A 72 -1.99 -0.39 12.00
C LEU A 72 -0.97 0.41 12.81
N LYS A 73 0.29 0.43 12.37
CA LYS A 73 1.35 1.12 13.13
C LYS A 73 1.47 2.61 12.83
N GLY A 74 0.98 3.06 11.67
CA GLY A 74 1.13 4.42 11.19
C GLY A 74 2.53 4.78 10.73
N ASP A 75 2.66 5.96 10.17
CA ASP A 75 3.92 6.61 9.86
C ASP A 75 3.81 8.11 10.20
N PRO A 76 4.30 8.54 11.36
CA PRO A 76 4.23 9.95 11.77
C PRO A 76 4.94 10.90 10.81
N THR A 77 5.97 10.43 10.09
CA THR A 77 6.69 11.22 9.10
C THR A 77 5.76 11.60 7.94
N ASP A 78 4.85 10.71 7.58
CA ASP A 78 3.84 10.94 6.53
C ASP A 78 2.50 11.48 7.08
N GLY A 79 2.44 11.75 8.38
CA GLY A 79 1.31 12.44 9.00
C GLY A 79 0.13 11.55 9.40
N TYR A 80 0.29 10.23 9.48
CA TYR A 80 -0.74 9.34 10.00
C TYR A 80 -0.17 8.44 11.12
N TYR A 81 -0.96 8.19 12.15
CA TYR A 81 -0.42 7.67 13.41
C TYR A 81 -0.81 6.23 13.73
N GLY A 82 -1.70 5.63 12.95
CA GLY A 82 -2.15 4.26 13.21
C GLY A 82 -2.89 4.11 14.52
N VAL A 83 -2.79 2.93 15.11
CA VAL A 83 -3.36 2.62 16.43
C VAL A 83 -2.33 2.91 17.51
N LYS A 84 -2.71 3.67 18.53
CA LYS A 84 -1.84 4.00 19.64
C LYS A 84 -1.30 2.73 20.31
N GLY A 85 0.03 2.67 20.45
CA GLY A 85 0.71 1.54 21.09
C GLY A 85 0.93 0.32 20.20
N VAL A 86 0.53 0.37 18.92
CA VAL A 86 0.79 -0.70 17.96
C VAL A 86 2.04 -0.36 17.15
N GLY A 87 3.07 -1.18 17.30
CA GLY A 87 4.28 -1.15 16.50
C GLY A 87 4.37 -2.36 15.59
N GLU A 88 5.55 -2.59 15.02
CA GLU A 88 5.82 -3.68 14.06
C GLU A 88 5.45 -5.07 14.62
N VAL A 89 5.85 -5.37 15.84
CA VAL A 89 5.61 -6.67 16.46
C VAL A 89 4.13 -6.92 16.71
N SER A 90 3.43 -5.93 17.25
CA SER A 90 1.98 -6.02 17.53
C SER A 90 1.17 -6.13 16.25
N ALA A 91 1.54 -5.36 15.23
CA ALA A 91 0.90 -5.43 13.92
C ALA A 91 1.08 -6.81 13.28
N ARG A 92 2.28 -7.37 13.34
CA ARG A 92 2.57 -8.73 12.83
C ARG A 92 1.70 -9.78 13.52
N LYS A 93 1.58 -9.74 14.83
CA LYS A 93 0.72 -10.66 15.60
C LYS A 93 -0.74 -10.56 15.19
N LEU A 94 -1.24 -9.35 14.97
CA LEU A 94 -2.59 -9.12 14.47
C LEU A 94 -2.81 -9.73 13.09
N ILE A 95 -1.87 -9.55 12.19
CA ILE A 95 -1.91 -10.11 10.83
C ILE A 95 -1.90 -11.63 10.89
N GLU A 96 -1.01 -12.25 11.66
CA GLU A 96 -0.95 -13.71 11.84
C GLU A 96 -2.25 -14.28 12.36
N LYS A 97 -2.89 -13.60 13.32
CA LYS A 97 -4.16 -14.03 13.90
C LYS A 97 -5.33 -13.97 12.92
N HIS A 98 -5.33 -12.98 12.01
CA HIS A 98 -6.42 -12.73 11.07
C HIS A 98 -6.09 -13.08 9.62
N ARG A 99 -4.95 -13.73 9.39
CA ARG A 99 -4.51 -14.16 8.05
C ARG A 99 -5.53 -15.11 7.41
N GLY A 100 -5.69 -14.99 6.11
CA GLY A 100 -6.57 -15.84 5.32
C GLY A 100 -7.13 -15.10 4.12
N THR A 101 -7.95 -14.07 4.32
CA THR A 101 -8.54 -13.24 3.28
C THR A 101 -8.32 -11.76 3.58
N PRO A 102 -8.39 -10.87 2.56
CA PRO A 102 -8.37 -9.43 2.80
C PRO A 102 -9.45 -8.97 3.77
N GLU A 103 -10.65 -9.55 3.69
CA GLU A 103 -11.78 -9.23 4.58
C GLU A 103 -11.48 -9.62 6.02
N SER A 104 -10.88 -10.78 6.23
CA SER A 104 -10.46 -11.26 7.56
C SER A 104 -9.42 -10.34 8.19
N LEU A 105 -8.42 -9.92 7.41
CA LEU A 105 -7.40 -8.96 7.86
C LEU A 105 -8.02 -7.62 8.19
N TRP A 106 -8.96 -7.13 7.38
CA TRP A 106 -9.65 -5.87 7.65
C TRP A 106 -10.48 -5.94 8.94
N GLN A 107 -11.13 -7.06 9.22
CA GLN A 107 -11.81 -7.26 10.50
C GLN A 107 -10.83 -7.16 11.68
N GLY A 108 -9.62 -7.68 11.54
CA GLY A 108 -8.56 -7.51 12.52
C GLY A 108 -8.16 -6.04 12.73
N VAL A 109 -8.07 -5.26 11.65
CA VAL A 109 -7.83 -3.82 11.70
C VAL A 109 -8.94 -3.11 12.47
N LEU A 110 -10.20 -3.38 12.15
CA LEU A 110 -11.35 -2.76 12.84
C LEU A 110 -11.35 -3.04 14.34
N LYS A 111 -10.98 -4.26 14.74
CA LYS A 111 -10.83 -4.59 16.16
C LYS A 111 -9.73 -3.77 16.82
N ALA A 112 -8.59 -3.61 16.17
CA ALA A 112 -7.48 -2.80 16.67
C ALA A 112 -7.86 -1.33 16.83
N TYR A 113 -8.67 -0.80 15.91
CA TYR A 113 -9.23 0.56 15.99
C TYR A 113 -10.47 0.67 16.88
N LYS A 114 -10.83 -0.40 17.59
CA LYS A 114 -11.99 -0.45 18.52
C LYS A 114 -13.32 -0.09 17.85
N GLY A 115 -13.47 -0.46 16.60
CA GLY A 115 -14.67 -0.20 15.79
C GLY A 115 -14.74 1.19 15.16
N ASP A 116 -13.71 2.03 15.32
CA ASP A 116 -13.62 3.33 14.64
C ASP A 116 -13.20 3.14 13.18
N GLU A 117 -14.17 2.77 12.36
CA GLU A 117 -13.95 2.47 10.94
C GLU A 117 -13.51 3.70 10.14
N GLU A 118 -14.03 4.87 10.44
CA GLU A 118 -13.65 6.11 9.76
C GLU A 118 -12.16 6.40 9.94
N LEU A 119 -11.66 6.28 11.17
CA LEU A 119 -10.26 6.46 11.46
C LEU A 119 -9.39 5.38 10.82
N ALA A 120 -9.84 4.12 10.84
CA ALA A 120 -9.14 3.01 10.19
C ALA A 120 -9.01 3.25 8.67
N ILE A 121 -10.08 3.65 8.00
CA ILE A 121 -10.09 3.97 6.57
C ILE A 121 -9.18 5.16 6.26
N LEU A 122 -9.20 6.20 7.08
CA LEU A 122 -8.34 7.37 6.90
C LEU A 122 -6.86 6.97 6.94
N ASN A 123 -6.45 6.22 7.96
CA ASN A 123 -5.07 5.73 8.06
C ASN A 123 -4.69 4.80 6.89
N ALA A 124 -5.58 3.92 6.49
CA ALA A 124 -5.35 3.03 5.36
C ALA A 124 -5.16 3.80 4.05
N ARG A 125 -5.98 4.80 3.79
CA ARG A 125 -5.85 5.67 2.62
C ARG A 125 -4.53 6.45 2.61
N MET A 126 -4.07 6.90 3.76
CA MET A 126 -2.77 7.59 3.89
C MET A 126 -1.59 6.62 3.65
N ALA A 127 -1.73 5.37 4.05
CA ALA A 127 -0.71 4.33 3.85
C ALA A 127 -0.68 3.78 2.41
N ARG A 128 -1.75 3.97 1.64
CA ARG A 128 -1.91 3.35 0.32
C ARG A 128 -1.11 4.07 -0.75
N ILE A 129 -0.23 3.35 -1.44
CA ILE A 129 0.31 3.78 -2.74
C ILE A 129 -0.71 3.45 -3.80
N LEU A 130 -0.96 4.39 -4.73
CA LEU A 130 -1.90 4.18 -5.83
C LEU A 130 -1.46 3.03 -6.73
N THR A 131 -2.43 2.26 -7.14
CA THR A 131 -2.30 1.19 -8.14
C THR A 131 -3.17 1.52 -9.35
N ASP A 132 -3.00 0.82 -10.45
CA ASP A 132 -3.71 1.11 -11.70
C ASP A 132 -5.24 1.08 -11.53
N ASP A 133 -5.75 0.17 -10.71
CA ASP A 133 -7.18 0.07 -10.38
C ASP A 133 -7.73 1.24 -9.55
N LEU A 134 -6.85 2.02 -8.92
CA LEU A 134 -7.19 3.22 -8.16
C LEU A 134 -6.82 4.53 -8.89
N TRP A 135 -6.64 4.44 -10.20
CA TRP A 135 -6.32 5.56 -11.07
C TRP A 135 -7.24 5.56 -12.30
N ASP A 136 -7.99 6.64 -12.53
CA ASP A 136 -8.93 6.73 -13.66
C ASP A 136 -8.32 7.32 -14.94
N GLY A 137 -7.02 7.63 -14.92
CA GLY A 137 -6.30 8.30 -16.00
C GLY A 137 -6.12 9.79 -15.80
N ASP A 138 -6.81 10.38 -14.83
CA ASP A 138 -6.79 11.81 -14.53
C ASP A 138 -6.66 12.10 -13.02
N LYS A 139 -7.36 11.32 -12.21
CA LYS A 139 -7.39 11.51 -10.75
C LYS A 139 -7.43 10.18 -9.99
N PRO A 140 -6.98 10.20 -8.70
CA PRO A 140 -7.09 9.04 -7.85
C PRO A 140 -8.54 8.65 -7.54
N ILE A 141 -8.76 7.34 -7.44
CA ILE A 141 -9.98 6.76 -6.89
C ILE A 141 -9.66 6.40 -5.45
N LEU A 142 -10.50 6.81 -4.49
CA LEU A 142 -10.28 6.50 -3.09
C LEU A 142 -10.39 5.00 -2.83
N TRP A 143 -9.37 4.46 -2.15
CA TRP A 143 -9.39 3.08 -1.70
C TRP A 143 -10.57 2.84 -0.75
N GLU A 144 -11.29 1.74 -0.96
CA GLU A 144 -12.35 1.27 -0.10
C GLU A 144 -11.96 -0.06 0.54
N PRO A 145 -12.35 -0.31 1.80
CA PRO A 145 -12.05 -1.57 2.46
C PRO A 145 -12.81 -2.73 1.81
N PRO A 146 -12.28 -3.95 1.89
CA PRO A 146 -12.99 -5.13 1.42
C PRO A 146 -14.24 -5.36 2.27
N ILE A 147 -15.38 -5.49 1.61
CA ILE A 147 -16.67 -5.76 2.26
C ILE A 147 -16.81 -7.27 2.41
N LYS A 148 -17.22 -7.71 3.61
CA LYS A 148 -17.61 -9.09 3.79
C LYS A 148 -18.92 -9.30 3.00
N GLU A 149 -18.89 -10.20 1.99
CA GLU A 149 -20.14 -10.56 1.30
C GLU A 149 -21.11 -11.15 2.31
N GLU A 150 -22.26 -10.52 2.44
CA GLU A 150 -23.36 -11.14 3.16
C GLU A 150 -23.83 -12.35 2.35
N VAL A 151 -23.61 -13.53 2.89
CA VAL A 151 -24.20 -14.75 2.33
C VAL A 151 -25.67 -14.71 2.65
N SER A 152 -26.44 -14.35 1.67
CA SER A 152 -27.91 -14.40 1.76
C SER A 152 -28.41 -15.83 1.61
#